data_62ff05446e19a9e1c830e124a9467db1
#
_entry.id   62ff05446e19a9e1c830e124a9467db1
#
_cell.length_a   1.000
_cell.length_b   1.000
_cell.length_c   1.000
_cell.angle_alpha   90.00
_cell.angle_beta   90.00
_cell.angle_gamma   90.00
#
_symmetry.space_group_name_H-M   'P 1'
#
loop_
_entity.id
_entity.type
_entity.pdbx_description
1 polymer ?
#
loop_
_entity_poly.entity_id
_entity_poly.type
_entity_poly.pdbx_seq_one_letter_code
_entity_poly.pdbx_strand_id
1 'polypeptide(L)'
;MTKRKIYGRVLIALVFIGLVALAVANRPAAVASVDNEAAVRDVLLKSALSFEKNDMVMATKVWVNDETLTVFESGHANYGWADYRDNHLGPEMAEMKNTKYAFTDIKIHLAGKSAWATFKYTISADVPDKGKTRHVEGAGLGTAVLEQRNGRWQIVHWHSSAPRRPPAVPASQ
;
A
#
# COMPACT_ATOMS: atom_id res chain seq x y z
N MET A 1 -0.51 -44.57 44.38
CA MET A 1 0.64 -43.80 43.87
C MET A 1 0.36 -43.33 42.46
N THR A 2 -0.44 -42.26 42.19
CA THR A 2 -0.57 -41.78 40.78
C THR A 2 -1.13 -40.32 40.65
N LYS A 3 -1.16 -39.54 41.73
CA LYS A 3 -1.72 -38.16 41.66
C LYS A 3 -0.69 -37.02 41.64
N ARG A 4 0.62 -37.28 41.76
CA ARG A 4 1.65 -36.24 41.81
C ARG A 4 2.27 -35.84 40.46
N LYS A 5 2.04 -36.61 39.37
CA LYS A 5 2.65 -36.33 38.06
C LYS A 5 1.87 -35.41 37.12
N ILE A 6 0.60 -35.13 37.40
CA ILE A 6 -0.26 -34.36 36.50
C ILE A 6 -0.08 -32.83 36.75
N TYR A 7 0.15 -32.41 37.99
CA TYR A 7 0.29 -30.99 38.31
C TYR A 7 1.58 -30.34 37.80
N GLY A 8 2.67 -31.13 37.68
CA GLY A 8 3.95 -30.57 37.18
C GLY A 8 3.95 -30.20 35.69
N ARG A 9 3.16 -30.92 34.88
CA ARG A 9 3.10 -30.65 33.42
C ARG A 9 2.21 -29.44 33.07
N VAL A 10 1.17 -29.20 33.85
CA VAL A 10 0.27 -28.04 33.64
C VAL A 10 0.93 -26.75 34.07
N LEU A 11 1.73 -26.75 35.15
CA LEU A 11 2.42 -25.56 35.62
C LEU A 11 3.52 -25.09 34.65
N ILE A 12 4.25 -26.04 34.01
CA ILE A 12 5.28 -25.71 33.02
C ILE A 12 4.67 -25.12 31.75
N ALA A 13 3.50 -25.61 31.30
CA ALA A 13 2.82 -25.07 30.12
C ALA A 13 2.32 -23.63 30.34
N LEU A 14 1.79 -23.32 31.53
CA LEU A 14 1.32 -21.98 31.88
C LEU A 14 2.46 -20.96 32.02
N VAL A 15 3.62 -21.39 32.53
CA VAL A 15 4.81 -20.52 32.64
C VAL A 15 5.38 -20.20 31.24
N PHE A 16 5.36 -21.16 30.31
CA PHE A 16 5.82 -20.91 28.92
C PHE A 16 4.89 -19.94 28.17
N ILE A 17 3.58 -20.06 28.31
CA ILE A 17 2.60 -19.14 27.70
C ILE A 17 2.76 -17.73 28.30
N GLY A 18 2.97 -17.61 29.60
CA GLY A 18 3.21 -16.33 30.26
C GLY A 18 4.51 -15.65 29.83
N LEU A 19 5.60 -16.40 29.61
CA LEU A 19 6.88 -15.88 29.14
C LEU A 19 6.85 -15.40 27.69
N VAL A 20 6.13 -16.10 26.80
CA VAL A 20 5.95 -15.66 25.42
C VAL A 20 5.09 -14.38 25.36
N ALA A 21 4.02 -14.29 26.14
CA ALA A 21 3.17 -13.09 26.19
C ALA A 21 3.94 -11.88 26.78
N LEU A 22 4.81 -12.08 27.77
CA LEU A 22 5.63 -11.01 28.37
C LEU A 22 6.72 -10.52 27.41
N ALA A 23 7.28 -11.40 26.58
CA ALA A 23 8.30 -11.02 25.59
C ALA A 23 7.72 -10.15 24.45
N VAL A 24 6.45 -10.31 24.09
CA VAL A 24 5.75 -9.46 23.10
C VAL A 24 5.39 -8.10 23.69
N ALA A 25 5.05 -8.03 24.99
CA ALA A 25 4.69 -6.79 25.67
C ALA A 25 5.88 -5.85 25.95
N ASN A 26 7.12 -6.36 25.94
CA ASN A 26 8.35 -5.62 26.26
C ASN A 26 9.24 -5.31 25.05
N ARG A 27 8.71 -5.29 23.82
CA ARG A 27 9.51 -4.84 22.68
C ARG A 27 9.89 -3.37 22.87
N PRO A 28 11.19 -3.00 22.79
CA PRO A 28 11.61 -1.61 22.89
C PRO A 28 10.93 -0.79 21.77
N ALA A 29 10.50 0.42 22.11
CA ALA A 29 9.77 1.31 21.20
C ALA A 29 10.48 1.54 19.85
N ALA A 30 11.82 1.55 19.85
CA ALA A 30 12.63 1.66 18.63
C ALA A 30 12.47 0.46 17.71
N VAL A 31 12.41 -0.78 18.21
CA VAL A 31 12.19 -1.97 17.39
C VAL A 31 10.77 -2.00 16.84
N ALA A 32 9.78 -1.61 17.64
CA ALA A 32 8.40 -1.52 17.18
C ALA A 32 8.22 -0.44 16.09
N SER A 33 8.96 0.66 16.13
CA SER A 33 8.91 1.69 15.09
C SER A 33 9.55 1.23 13.78
N VAL A 34 10.66 0.52 13.83
CA VAL A 34 11.31 -0.06 12.63
C VAL A 34 10.42 -1.11 11.98
N ASP A 35 9.79 -1.99 12.77
CA ASP A 35 8.84 -2.98 12.27
C ASP A 35 7.63 -2.30 11.59
N ASN A 36 7.11 -1.20 12.15
CA ASN A 36 6.00 -0.44 11.57
C ASN A 36 6.40 0.29 10.28
N GLU A 37 7.59 0.89 10.21
CA GLU A 37 8.08 1.53 9.00
C GLU A 37 8.23 0.52 7.87
N ALA A 38 8.81 -0.64 8.15
CA ALA A 38 8.95 -1.72 7.18
C ALA A 38 7.57 -2.23 6.69
N ALA A 39 6.58 -2.33 7.60
CA ALA A 39 5.23 -2.74 7.24
C ALA A 39 4.50 -1.70 6.38
N VAL A 40 4.66 -0.40 6.67
CA VAL A 40 4.12 0.69 5.83
C VAL A 40 4.76 0.66 4.45
N ARG A 41 6.07 0.50 4.37
CA ARG A 41 6.80 0.38 3.10
C ARG A 41 6.32 -0.81 2.28
N ASP A 42 6.12 -1.96 2.90
CA ASP A 42 5.60 -3.18 2.26
C ASP A 42 4.20 -2.94 1.65
N VAL A 43 3.31 -2.23 2.35
CA VAL A 43 1.98 -1.86 1.81
C VAL A 43 2.12 -0.98 0.57
N LEU A 44 2.98 0.03 0.59
CA LEU A 44 3.23 0.88 -0.59
C LEU A 44 3.77 0.08 -1.77
N LEU A 45 4.76 -0.77 -1.55
CA LEU A 45 5.33 -1.60 -2.63
C LEU A 45 4.31 -2.61 -3.17
N LYS A 46 3.48 -3.18 -2.31
CA LYS A 46 2.38 -4.08 -2.73
C LYS A 46 1.28 -3.35 -3.50
N SER A 47 1.03 -2.08 -3.24
CA SER A 47 0.07 -1.31 -4.04
C SER A 47 0.57 -1.18 -5.49
N ALA A 48 1.84 -0.85 -5.71
CA ALA A 48 2.45 -0.84 -7.04
C ALA A 48 2.43 -2.23 -7.70
N LEU A 49 2.83 -3.26 -6.95
CA LEU A 49 2.85 -4.63 -7.45
C LEU A 49 1.46 -5.15 -7.83
N SER A 50 0.42 -4.80 -7.07
CA SER A 50 -0.96 -5.17 -7.40
C SER A 50 -1.39 -4.60 -8.75
N PHE A 51 -1.01 -3.36 -9.04
CA PHE A 51 -1.25 -2.70 -10.31
C PHE A 51 -0.48 -3.38 -11.45
N GLU A 52 0.84 -3.60 -11.29
CA GLU A 52 1.66 -4.30 -12.28
C GLU A 52 1.13 -5.69 -12.64
N LYS A 53 0.62 -6.42 -11.65
CA LYS A 53 0.15 -7.80 -11.81
C LYS A 53 -1.32 -7.90 -12.19
N ASN A 54 -2.04 -6.79 -12.28
CA ASN A 54 -3.50 -6.77 -12.43
C ASN A 54 -4.17 -7.63 -11.34
N ASP A 55 -3.69 -7.52 -10.09
CA ASP A 55 -4.13 -8.33 -8.95
C ASP A 55 -5.02 -7.51 -8.02
N MET A 56 -6.33 -7.49 -8.31
CA MET A 56 -7.33 -6.80 -7.49
C MET A 56 -7.45 -7.42 -6.09
N VAL A 57 -7.16 -8.72 -5.92
CA VAL A 57 -7.17 -9.37 -4.60
C VAL A 57 -6.04 -8.82 -3.72
N MET A 58 -4.87 -8.58 -4.30
CA MET A 58 -3.76 -7.91 -3.60
C MET A 58 -4.12 -6.46 -3.30
N ALA A 59 -4.68 -5.72 -4.25
CA ALA A 59 -5.13 -4.35 -4.05
C ALA A 59 -6.10 -4.24 -2.86
N THR A 60 -7.12 -5.10 -2.78
CA THR A 60 -8.08 -5.13 -1.66
C THR A 60 -7.43 -5.32 -0.29
N LYS A 61 -6.24 -5.88 -0.21
CA LYS A 61 -5.52 -6.08 1.07
C LYS A 61 -4.75 -4.85 1.53
N VAL A 62 -4.33 -3.99 0.61
CA VAL A 62 -3.47 -2.83 0.89
C VAL A 62 -4.25 -1.51 0.94
N TRP A 63 -5.38 -1.41 0.25
CA TRP A 63 -6.29 -0.26 0.34
C TRP A 63 -7.38 -0.51 1.39
N VAL A 64 -7.82 0.55 2.06
CA VAL A 64 -9.01 0.44 2.92
C VAL A 64 -10.26 0.22 2.05
N ASN A 65 -11.11 -0.71 2.47
CA ASN A 65 -12.26 -1.18 1.66
C ASN A 65 -13.59 -0.57 2.13
N ASP A 66 -13.60 0.71 2.44
CA ASP A 66 -14.80 1.41 2.92
C ASP A 66 -14.90 2.84 2.34
N GLU A 67 -15.89 3.57 2.77
CA GLU A 67 -16.22 4.93 2.36
C GLU A 67 -15.14 5.98 2.76
N THR A 68 -14.22 5.63 3.64
CA THR A 68 -13.22 6.58 4.15
C THR A 68 -12.04 6.76 3.21
N LEU A 69 -11.88 5.89 2.19
CA LEU A 69 -10.84 6.03 1.18
C LEU A 69 -11.02 7.34 0.40
N THR A 70 -9.93 8.04 0.17
CA THR A 70 -9.87 9.15 -0.78
C THR A 70 -8.67 9.01 -1.68
N VAL A 71 -8.86 9.16 -3.00
CA VAL A 71 -7.80 9.08 -3.99
C VAL A 71 -7.87 10.28 -4.92
N PHE A 72 -6.78 11.03 -5.01
CA PHE A 72 -6.66 12.19 -5.90
C PHE A 72 -5.51 11.95 -6.87
N GLU A 73 -5.82 11.81 -8.14
CA GLU A 73 -4.84 11.55 -9.19
C GLU A 73 -5.11 12.41 -10.43
N SER A 74 -4.10 13.15 -10.87
CA SER A 74 -4.16 13.92 -12.12
C SER A 74 -5.40 14.82 -12.26
N GLY A 75 -5.92 15.35 -11.14
CA GLY A 75 -7.12 16.19 -11.11
C GLY A 75 -8.44 15.42 -11.00
N HIS A 76 -8.41 14.09 -10.95
CA HIS A 76 -9.56 13.24 -10.62
C HIS A 76 -9.63 13.00 -9.11
N ALA A 77 -10.83 12.88 -8.58
CA ALA A 77 -11.09 12.56 -7.18
C ALA A 77 -12.02 11.36 -7.08
N ASN A 78 -11.61 10.35 -6.33
CA ASN A 78 -12.45 9.21 -5.97
C ASN A 78 -12.69 9.20 -4.47
N TYR A 79 -13.90 8.87 -4.06
CA TYR A 79 -14.35 8.81 -2.69
C TYR A 79 -14.94 7.42 -2.39
N GLY A 80 -14.34 6.72 -1.43
CA GLY A 80 -14.66 5.34 -1.09
C GLY A 80 -14.01 4.30 -2.02
N TRP A 81 -13.82 3.11 -1.46
CA TRP A 81 -13.19 2.01 -2.19
C TRP A 81 -13.97 1.57 -3.42
N ALA A 82 -15.29 1.51 -3.33
CA ALA A 82 -16.12 1.06 -4.46
C ALA A 82 -15.95 1.98 -5.67
N ASP A 83 -15.99 3.30 -5.45
CA ASP A 83 -15.77 4.27 -6.51
C ASP A 83 -14.36 4.16 -7.13
N TYR A 84 -13.32 4.13 -6.29
CA TYR A 84 -11.95 3.99 -6.78
C TYR A 84 -11.72 2.69 -7.54
N ARG A 85 -12.19 1.56 -6.97
CA ARG A 85 -12.05 0.24 -7.60
C ARG A 85 -12.74 0.15 -8.95
N ASP A 86 -14.01 0.60 -9.04
CA ASP A 86 -14.86 0.31 -10.19
C ASP A 86 -14.73 1.37 -11.30
N ASN A 87 -14.45 2.62 -10.93
CA ASN A 87 -14.42 3.75 -11.86
C ASN A 87 -13.01 4.24 -12.22
N HIS A 88 -11.95 3.76 -11.54
CA HIS A 88 -10.59 4.20 -11.76
C HIS A 88 -9.61 3.01 -11.83
N LEU A 89 -9.29 2.38 -10.70
CA LEU A 89 -8.26 1.36 -10.60
C LEU A 89 -8.53 0.15 -11.51
N GLY A 90 -9.75 -0.38 -11.47
CA GLY A 90 -10.14 -1.56 -12.24
C GLY A 90 -10.05 -1.34 -13.76
N PRO A 91 -10.64 -0.28 -14.31
CA PRO A 91 -10.48 0.08 -15.72
C PRO A 91 -9.02 0.24 -16.14
N GLU A 92 -8.20 0.97 -15.36
CA GLU A 92 -6.79 1.17 -15.68
C GLU A 92 -6.02 -0.16 -15.68
N MET A 93 -6.21 -1.00 -14.66
CA MET A 93 -5.59 -2.33 -14.59
C MET A 93 -6.02 -3.22 -15.76
N ALA A 94 -7.26 -3.09 -16.24
CA ALA A 94 -7.75 -3.84 -17.38
C ALA A 94 -7.14 -3.38 -18.71
N GLU A 95 -6.93 -2.07 -18.89
CA GLU A 95 -6.45 -1.47 -20.14
C GLU A 95 -4.92 -1.50 -20.25
N MET A 96 -4.20 -1.21 -19.16
CA MET A 96 -2.74 -1.11 -19.15
C MET A 96 -2.10 -2.51 -19.16
N LYS A 97 -1.25 -2.78 -20.14
CA LYS A 97 -0.52 -4.04 -20.28
C LYS A 97 0.97 -3.82 -20.11
N ASN A 98 1.70 -4.88 -19.79
CA ASN A 98 3.15 -4.83 -19.58
C ASN A 98 3.58 -3.73 -18.61
N THR A 99 2.71 -3.45 -17.62
CA THR A 99 2.89 -2.34 -16.69
C THR A 99 4.09 -2.56 -15.79
N LYS A 100 4.89 -1.50 -15.62
CA LYS A 100 5.91 -1.34 -14.59
C LYS A 100 5.58 -0.12 -13.77
N TYR A 101 5.51 -0.28 -12.46
CA TYR A 101 5.18 0.81 -11.53
C TYR A 101 6.13 0.77 -10.35
N ALA A 102 7.01 1.72 -10.23
CA ALA A 102 8.05 1.74 -9.22
C ALA A 102 8.01 3.00 -8.38
N PHE A 103 8.30 2.86 -7.08
CA PHE A 103 8.46 3.97 -6.14
C PHE A 103 9.91 4.09 -5.69
N THR A 104 10.41 5.31 -5.68
CA THR A 104 11.75 5.67 -5.21
C THR A 104 11.66 6.83 -4.21
N ASP A 105 12.74 7.10 -3.47
CA ASP A 105 12.81 8.17 -2.47
C ASP A 105 11.66 8.11 -1.45
N ILE A 106 11.25 6.92 -1.06
CA ILE A 106 10.16 6.72 -0.10
C ILE A 106 10.61 7.20 1.29
N LYS A 107 9.94 8.23 1.81
CA LYS A 107 10.11 8.76 3.16
C LYS A 107 8.84 8.49 3.95
N ILE A 108 8.95 7.83 5.09
CA ILE A 108 7.84 7.41 5.94
C ILE A 108 7.92 8.13 7.28
N HIS A 109 6.79 8.61 7.75
CA HIS A 109 6.64 9.25 9.04
C HIS A 109 5.53 8.56 9.82
N LEU A 110 5.88 7.99 10.98
CA LEU A 110 4.95 7.27 11.84
C LEU A 110 4.36 8.20 12.91
N ALA A 111 3.06 8.09 13.15
CA ALA A 111 2.32 8.82 14.17
C ALA A 111 1.32 7.87 14.86
N GLY A 112 1.82 7.03 15.77
CA GLY A 112 1.02 6.03 16.48
C GLY A 112 0.46 4.97 15.52
N LYS A 113 -0.85 4.93 15.33
CA LYS A 113 -1.55 4.03 14.39
C LYS A 113 -1.77 4.65 13.02
N SER A 114 -1.22 5.82 12.76
CA SER A 114 -1.23 6.49 11.47
C SER A 114 0.19 6.66 10.95
N ALA A 115 0.33 6.73 9.65
CA ALA A 115 1.57 7.05 8.97
C ALA A 115 1.26 7.89 7.73
N TRP A 116 2.23 8.69 7.30
CA TRP A 116 2.21 9.28 5.98
C TRP A 116 3.54 9.07 5.29
N ALA A 117 3.49 8.94 3.98
CA ALA A 117 4.67 8.73 3.16
C ALA A 117 4.66 9.65 1.95
N THR A 118 5.86 10.11 1.55
CA THR A 118 6.09 10.76 0.27
C THR A 118 7.04 9.93 -0.57
N PHE A 119 6.88 9.95 -1.88
CA PHE A 119 7.71 9.18 -2.80
C PHE A 119 7.71 9.80 -4.19
N LYS A 120 8.69 9.42 -5.00
CA LYS A 120 8.65 9.58 -6.44
C LYS A 120 8.12 8.29 -7.06
N TYR A 121 7.39 8.40 -8.16
CA TYR A 121 6.99 7.23 -8.93
C TYR A 121 7.40 7.33 -10.39
N THR A 122 7.59 6.17 -11.01
CA THR A 122 7.67 6.00 -12.45
C THR A 122 6.70 4.91 -12.87
N ILE A 123 6.03 5.10 -13.99
CA ILE A 123 5.12 4.13 -14.56
C ILE A 123 5.40 4.01 -16.05
N SER A 124 5.37 2.78 -16.58
CA SER A 124 5.33 2.53 -18.01
C SER A 124 4.32 1.43 -18.31
N ALA A 125 3.62 1.52 -19.43
CA ALA A 125 2.65 0.53 -19.84
C ALA A 125 2.38 0.62 -21.34
N ASP A 126 1.77 -0.43 -21.85
CA ASP A 126 1.19 -0.46 -23.18
C ASP A 126 -0.32 -0.26 -23.08
N VAL A 127 -0.85 0.74 -23.77
CA VAL A 127 -2.26 1.10 -23.78
C VAL A 127 -2.86 1.02 -25.19
N PRO A 128 -4.16 0.67 -25.34
CA PRO A 128 -4.83 0.71 -26.64
C PRO A 128 -4.95 2.16 -27.12
N ASP A 129 -4.68 2.37 -28.42
CA ASP A 129 -4.81 3.67 -29.10
C ASP A 129 -5.28 3.45 -30.55
N LYS A 130 -6.57 3.70 -30.83
CA LYS A 130 -7.18 3.63 -32.16
C LYS A 130 -6.87 2.31 -32.90
N GLY A 131 -7.02 1.21 -32.19
CA GLY A 131 -6.78 -0.15 -32.74
C GLY A 131 -5.30 -0.55 -32.84
N LYS A 132 -4.39 0.26 -32.30
CA LYS A 132 -2.97 -0.01 -32.13
C LYS A 132 -2.60 -0.04 -30.66
N THR A 133 -1.41 -0.50 -30.37
CA THR A 133 -0.80 -0.39 -29.04
C THR A 133 0.15 0.79 -29.02
N ARG A 134 0.04 1.63 -27.98
CA ARG A 134 0.94 2.75 -27.74
C ARG A 134 1.65 2.55 -26.40
N HIS A 135 2.97 2.61 -26.39
CA HIS A 135 3.74 2.64 -25.16
C HIS A 135 3.64 4.03 -24.51
N VAL A 136 3.40 4.05 -23.20
CA VAL A 136 3.33 5.27 -22.40
C VAL A 136 4.31 5.19 -21.23
N GLU A 137 4.90 6.32 -20.90
CA GLU A 137 5.74 6.48 -19.73
C GLU A 137 5.30 7.72 -18.95
N GLY A 138 5.39 7.63 -17.64
CA GLY A 138 5.05 8.72 -16.73
C GLY A 138 5.95 8.70 -15.50
N ALA A 139 6.09 9.85 -14.88
CA ALA A 139 6.76 10.03 -13.60
C ALA A 139 6.08 11.16 -12.82
N GLY A 140 6.19 11.12 -11.50
CA GLY A 140 5.60 12.15 -10.67
C GLY A 140 5.93 11.99 -9.20
N LEU A 141 5.17 12.71 -8.38
CA LEU A 141 5.27 12.72 -6.94
C LEU A 141 3.99 12.13 -6.34
N GLY A 142 4.15 11.35 -5.28
CA GLY A 142 3.03 10.78 -4.55
C GLY A 142 3.11 11.06 -3.05
N THR A 143 1.94 11.11 -2.43
CA THR A 143 1.74 11.11 -0.99
C THR A 143 0.69 10.07 -0.66
N ALA A 144 0.95 9.27 0.37
CA ALA A 144 -0.02 8.33 0.92
C ALA A 144 -0.17 8.55 2.43
N VAL A 145 -1.41 8.45 2.92
CA VAL A 145 -1.71 8.33 4.35
C VAL A 145 -2.16 6.90 4.59
N LEU A 146 -1.61 6.29 5.64
CA LEU A 146 -1.93 4.93 6.02
C LEU A 146 -2.41 4.90 7.48
N GLU A 147 -3.31 3.96 7.76
CA GLU A 147 -3.77 3.66 9.12
C GLU A 147 -3.61 2.18 9.44
N GLN A 148 -3.32 1.91 10.71
CA GLN A 148 -3.32 0.54 11.20
C GLN A 148 -4.73 0.17 11.66
N ARG A 149 -5.42 -0.65 10.86
CA ARG A 149 -6.78 -1.15 11.12
C ARG A 149 -6.75 -2.66 11.31
N ASN A 150 -7.30 -3.15 12.40
CA ASN A 150 -7.31 -4.59 12.73
C ASN A 150 -5.92 -5.25 12.65
N GLY A 151 -4.89 -4.53 13.14
CA GLY A 151 -3.50 -5.01 13.15
C GLY A 151 -2.78 -4.95 11.80
N ARG A 152 -3.37 -4.38 10.75
CA ARG A 152 -2.78 -4.26 9.42
C ARG A 152 -2.72 -2.80 8.98
N TRP A 153 -1.61 -2.41 8.36
CA TRP A 153 -1.51 -1.13 7.70
C TRP A 153 -2.27 -1.13 6.37
N GLN A 154 -3.07 -0.10 6.11
CA GLN A 154 -3.84 0.09 4.88
C GLN A 154 -3.79 1.55 4.44
N ILE A 155 -3.77 1.80 3.13
CA ILE A 155 -3.83 3.14 2.55
C ILE A 155 -5.25 3.67 2.69
N VAL A 156 -5.40 4.84 3.31
CA VAL A 156 -6.68 5.55 3.51
C VAL A 156 -6.78 6.81 2.67
N HIS A 157 -5.63 7.36 2.25
CA HIS A 157 -5.58 8.48 1.33
C HIS A 157 -4.39 8.33 0.38
N TRP A 158 -4.61 8.72 -0.85
CA TRP A 158 -3.58 8.77 -1.88
C TRP A 158 -3.69 10.07 -2.66
N HIS A 159 -2.56 10.69 -2.95
CA HIS A 159 -2.48 11.78 -3.90
C HIS A 159 -1.26 11.57 -4.79
N SER A 160 -1.47 11.65 -6.09
CA SER A 160 -0.38 11.68 -7.07
C SER A 160 -0.52 12.86 -8.02
N SER A 161 0.63 13.36 -8.44
CA SER A 161 0.74 14.44 -9.42
C SER A 161 1.86 14.16 -10.40
N ALA A 162 1.64 14.51 -11.66
CA ALA A 162 2.66 14.46 -12.72
C ALA A 162 3.02 15.88 -13.19
N PRO A 163 4.22 16.09 -13.75
CA PRO A 163 4.58 17.34 -14.37
C PRO A 163 3.60 17.70 -15.49
N ARG A 164 3.27 18.98 -15.62
CA ARG A 164 2.52 19.45 -16.79
C ARG A 164 3.32 19.13 -18.06
N ARG A 165 2.69 18.48 -19.03
CA ARG A 165 3.27 18.44 -20.38
C ARG A 165 3.36 19.87 -20.90
N PRO A 166 4.52 20.30 -21.43
CA PRO A 166 4.59 21.55 -22.16
C PRO A 166 3.54 21.53 -23.29
N PRO A 167 2.92 22.69 -23.62
CA PRO A 167 2.07 22.79 -24.79
C PRO A 167 2.83 22.26 -26.01
N ALA A 168 2.17 21.48 -26.85
CA ALA A 168 2.76 21.04 -28.12
C ALA A 168 3.14 22.31 -28.90
N VAL A 169 4.43 22.48 -29.21
CA VAL A 169 4.88 23.55 -30.09
C VAL A 169 4.24 23.29 -31.46
N PRO A 170 3.46 24.22 -32.02
CA PRO A 170 2.93 24.05 -33.34
C PRO A 170 4.09 23.78 -34.31
N ALA A 171 3.99 22.75 -35.13
CA ALA A 171 4.96 22.53 -36.19
C ALA A 171 5.01 23.80 -37.05
N SER A 172 6.17 24.43 -37.13
CA SER A 172 6.41 25.56 -38.05
C SER A 172 6.12 25.07 -39.46
N GLN A 173 5.11 25.67 -40.10
CA GLN A 173 4.81 25.45 -41.51
C GLN A 173 5.93 26.03 -42.39
#